data_e696c95394a79c038a2a235d808c3c4b
#
_entry.id   e696c95394a79c038a2a235d808c3c4b
#
_cell.length_a   1.000
_cell.length_b   1.000
_cell.length_c   1.000
_cell.angle_alpha   90.00
_cell.angle_beta   90.00
_cell.angle_gamma   90.00
#
_symmetry.space_group_name_H-M   'P 1'
#
loop_
_entity.id
_entity.type
_entity.pdbx_description
1 polymer ?
#
loop_
_entity_poly.entity_id
_entity_poly.type
_entity_poly.pdbx_seq_one_letter_code
_entity_poly.pdbx_strand_id
1 'polypeptide(L)'
;MAHKHSLEALDRTLKDIKNNDKLFGGTLLLLSGDIRQTLPVIPRSTYADEINACLKSSRLWHNVEKVQLTVNMRVQMLQDKSAETFSKQLLDIGDGKVPVHENTGCIKLQTDFCTIIDSQNTLIDRIFPDVHTQYVNHKWLAERAILASKNVDVNGLNLKIQQLLPGDLMSYKSIDAVCDTNETVNYPIEFLNSLDLPGMPPHNLQLKVGSPIILLRNLNPPRLCNGTRLVIKTLMKNVIEAIILNGKFQGQNVLLPRIPMIPTDVPIELKRTQFPIRSAFAMTINKSQGQTLSVCGLDLETPCFSHGQLYVACSRVGKQSSLFVLAKDGLTKNIVHSIALRD
;
A
#
# COMPACT_ATOMS: atom_id res chain seq x y z
N MET A 1 3.58 1.68 9.97
CA MET A 1 3.30 3.12 9.74
C MET A 1 2.43 3.75 10.84
N ALA A 2 2.52 3.31 12.06
CA ALA A 2 1.77 3.95 13.14
C ALA A 2 2.48 5.23 13.60
N HIS A 3 1.73 6.33 13.71
CA HIS A 3 2.22 7.61 14.19
C HIS A 3 2.35 7.58 15.72
N LYS A 4 3.39 8.20 16.30
CA LYS A 4 3.60 8.24 17.76
C LYS A 4 2.39 8.71 18.56
N HIS A 5 1.66 9.70 18.04
CA HIS A 5 0.45 10.21 18.70
C HIS A 5 -0.68 9.19 18.81
N SER A 6 -0.73 8.17 17.92
CA SER A 6 -1.70 7.09 18.06
C SER A 6 -1.44 6.24 19.31
N LEU A 7 -0.17 5.97 19.61
CA LEU A 7 0.22 5.26 20.83
C LEU A 7 -0.06 6.10 22.09
N GLU A 8 0.25 7.39 22.03
CA GLU A 8 0.02 8.34 23.14
C GLU A 8 -1.47 8.56 23.41
N ALA A 9 -2.28 8.63 22.34
CA ALA A 9 -3.74 8.70 22.48
C ALA A 9 -4.31 7.43 23.10
N LEU A 10 -3.82 6.25 22.68
CA LEU A 10 -4.24 4.97 23.27
C LEU A 10 -3.90 4.88 24.77
N ASP A 11 -2.69 5.32 25.16
CA ASP A 11 -2.30 5.37 26.59
C ASP A 11 -3.27 6.23 27.40
N ARG A 12 -3.58 7.45 26.92
CA ARG A 12 -4.53 8.35 27.56
C ARG A 12 -5.92 7.72 27.69
N THR A 13 -6.44 7.21 26.58
CA THR A 13 -7.78 6.60 26.55
C THR A 13 -7.90 5.41 27.51
N LEU A 14 -6.89 4.54 27.55
CA LEU A 14 -6.90 3.39 28.47
C LEU A 14 -6.79 3.80 29.94
N LYS A 15 -6.03 4.84 30.26
CA LYS A 15 -5.98 5.41 31.62
C LYS A 15 -7.36 5.95 32.04
N ASP A 16 -8.00 6.72 31.17
CA ASP A 16 -9.32 7.29 31.44
C ASP A 16 -10.38 6.20 31.63
N ILE A 17 -10.48 5.23 30.71
CA ILE A 17 -11.48 4.15 30.79
C ILE A 17 -11.29 3.28 32.02
N LYS A 18 -10.04 3.00 32.40
CA LYS A 18 -9.73 2.12 33.55
C LYS A 18 -9.56 2.87 34.87
N ASN A 19 -9.66 4.19 34.85
CA ASN A 19 -9.40 5.06 35.99
C ASN A 19 -8.08 4.67 36.72
N ASN A 20 -7.01 4.53 35.94
CA ASN A 20 -5.71 4.06 36.41
C ASN A 20 -4.56 4.78 35.69
N ASP A 21 -3.75 5.53 36.43
CA ASP A 21 -2.65 6.35 35.91
C ASP A 21 -1.41 5.55 35.43
N LYS A 22 -1.36 4.24 35.69
CA LYS A 22 -0.29 3.40 35.15
C LYS A 22 -0.27 3.42 33.61
N LEU A 23 0.88 3.16 33.02
CA LEU A 23 1.00 3.06 31.58
C LEU A 23 -0.09 2.16 30.99
N PHE A 24 -0.78 2.66 29.95
CA PHE A 24 -1.92 2.00 29.31
C PHE A 24 -3.02 1.55 30.27
N GLY A 25 -3.23 2.29 31.38
CA GLY A 25 -4.19 1.90 32.41
C GLY A 25 -3.86 0.56 33.07
N GLY A 26 -2.56 0.18 33.12
CA GLY A 26 -2.10 -1.11 33.63
C GLY A 26 -2.36 -2.29 32.67
N THR A 27 -2.69 -2.04 31.41
CA THR A 27 -2.87 -3.09 30.38
C THR A 27 -1.53 -3.45 29.78
N LEU A 28 -1.27 -4.75 29.63
CA LEU A 28 -0.13 -5.23 28.85
C LEU A 28 -0.40 -4.96 27.36
N LEU A 29 0.48 -4.20 26.70
CA LEU A 29 0.41 -3.90 25.28
C LEU A 29 1.58 -4.55 24.54
N LEU A 30 1.27 -5.39 23.55
CA LEU A 30 2.26 -5.96 22.66
C LEU A 30 2.31 -5.15 21.34
N LEU A 31 3.46 -4.54 21.06
CA LEU A 31 3.74 -3.87 19.80
C LEU A 31 4.50 -4.84 18.90
N SER A 32 4.03 -5.00 17.66
CA SER A 32 4.73 -5.79 16.63
C SER A 32 4.96 -4.94 15.39
N GLY A 33 6.18 -4.93 14.88
CA GLY A 33 6.52 -4.11 13.71
C GLY A 33 7.94 -4.34 13.23
N ASP A 34 8.30 -3.63 12.15
CA ASP A 34 9.63 -3.65 11.55
C ASP A 34 9.95 -2.22 11.09
N ILE A 35 10.98 -1.63 11.68
CA ILE A 35 11.37 -0.23 11.44
C ILE A 35 12.10 -0.05 10.11
N ARG A 36 12.52 -1.12 9.45
CA ARG A 36 13.00 -1.09 8.06
C ARG A 36 11.90 -0.78 7.05
N GLN A 37 10.63 -0.96 7.46
CA GLN A 37 9.47 -0.61 6.63
C GLN A 37 9.22 0.89 6.63
N THR A 38 8.29 1.34 5.77
CA THR A 38 7.95 2.75 5.63
C THR A 38 7.52 3.39 6.96
N LEU A 39 8.03 4.59 7.23
CA LEU A 39 7.62 5.43 8.33
C LEU A 39 6.23 6.06 8.08
N PRO A 40 5.62 6.71 9.09
CA PRO A 40 4.38 7.46 8.88
C PRO A 40 4.54 8.50 7.77
N VAL A 41 3.61 8.50 6.82
CA VAL A 41 3.60 9.48 5.74
C VAL A 41 2.96 10.76 6.26
N ILE A 42 3.70 11.86 6.20
CA ILE A 42 3.23 13.20 6.55
C ILE A 42 3.24 14.02 5.26
N PRO A 43 2.11 14.58 4.83
CA PRO A 43 2.06 15.41 3.63
C PRO A 43 3.02 16.61 3.75
N ARG A 44 3.81 16.86 2.70
CA ARG A 44 4.77 17.98 2.62
C ARG A 44 5.81 18.01 3.76
N SER A 45 6.12 16.84 4.35
CA SER A 45 7.07 16.73 5.45
C SER A 45 8.53 16.78 5.00
N THR A 46 9.37 17.12 5.94
CA THR A 46 10.82 16.94 5.84
C THR A 46 11.23 15.56 6.39
N TYR A 47 12.45 15.17 6.10
CA TYR A 47 13.10 14.00 6.71
C TYR A 47 13.00 13.98 8.26
N ALA A 48 13.19 15.12 8.90
CA ALA A 48 13.11 15.25 10.36
C ALA A 48 11.68 15.01 10.87
N ASP A 49 10.67 15.42 10.13
CA ASP A 49 9.27 15.24 10.50
C ASP A 49 8.87 13.77 10.46
N GLU A 50 9.31 13.01 9.43
CA GLU A 50 9.06 11.57 9.32
C GLU A 50 9.67 10.81 10.52
N ILE A 51 10.91 11.12 10.90
CA ILE A 51 11.56 10.53 12.06
C ILE A 51 10.83 10.91 13.35
N ASN A 52 10.47 12.19 13.50
CA ASN A 52 9.76 12.65 14.68
C ASN A 52 8.36 12.05 14.83
N ALA A 53 7.73 11.65 13.73
CA ALA A 53 6.45 10.94 13.74
C ALA A 53 6.56 9.45 14.09
N CYS A 54 7.75 8.86 14.01
CA CYS A 54 7.99 7.46 14.29
C CYS A 54 7.63 7.09 15.75
N LEU A 55 7.20 5.85 15.99
CA LEU A 55 6.89 5.34 17.33
C LEU A 55 8.08 5.46 18.29
N LYS A 56 9.32 5.29 17.81
CA LYS A 56 10.54 5.47 18.62
C LYS A 56 10.68 6.88 19.18
N SER A 57 10.12 7.89 18.52
CA SER A 57 10.16 9.28 18.99
C SER A 57 9.06 9.60 20.00
N SER A 58 8.24 8.63 20.40
CA SER A 58 7.25 8.81 21.46
C SER A 58 7.93 8.82 22.83
N ARG A 59 7.43 9.68 23.73
CA ARG A 59 7.84 9.66 25.16
C ARG A 59 7.57 8.32 25.87
N LEU A 60 6.72 7.47 25.31
CA LEU A 60 6.41 6.15 25.86
C LEU A 60 7.44 5.10 25.45
N TRP A 61 8.26 5.37 24.43
CA TRP A 61 9.17 4.37 23.85
C TRP A 61 10.23 3.85 24.82
N HIS A 62 10.73 4.68 25.72
CA HIS A 62 11.73 4.27 26.71
C HIS A 62 11.22 3.26 27.74
N ASN A 63 9.88 3.07 27.84
CA ASN A 63 9.28 2.03 28.68
C ASN A 63 9.03 0.71 27.92
N VAL A 64 9.39 0.64 26.64
CA VAL A 64 9.16 -0.55 25.82
C VAL A 64 10.30 -1.55 26.00
N GLU A 65 9.96 -2.75 26.47
CA GLU A 65 10.87 -3.88 26.43
C GLU A 65 10.96 -4.41 24.99
N LYS A 66 12.20 -4.51 24.47
CA LYS A 66 12.44 -4.91 23.08
C LYS A 66 12.76 -6.39 23.00
N VAL A 67 11.97 -7.13 22.24
CA VAL A 67 12.23 -8.53 21.90
C VAL A 67 12.46 -8.64 20.40
N GLN A 68 13.60 -9.16 19.99
CA GLN A 68 13.97 -9.29 18.60
C GLN A 68 13.69 -10.70 18.09
N LEU A 69 12.97 -10.80 16.95
CA LEU A 69 12.79 -12.05 16.24
C LEU A 69 14.04 -12.32 15.37
N THR A 70 14.73 -13.42 15.63
CA THR A 70 15.98 -13.79 14.93
C THR A 70 15.78 -14.85 13.86
N VAL A 71 14.68 -15.60 13.92
CA VAL A 71 14.40 -16.72 13.02
C VAL A 71 13.45 -16.27 11.91
N ASN A 72 13.89 -16.42 10.66
CA ASN A 72 13.03 -16.15 9.49
C ASN A 72 12.19 -17.40 9.18
N MET A 73 10.98 -17.46 9.74
CA MET A 73 10.04 -18.57 9.55
C MET A 73 9.67 -18.79 8.08
N ARG A 74 9.64 -17.73 7.25
CA ARG A 74 9.31 -17.85 5.83
C ARG A 74 10.38 -18.64 5.07
N VAL A 75 11.67 -18.41 5.37
CA VAL A 75 12.77 -19.16 4.79
C VAL A 75 12.74 -20.62 5.27
N GLN A 76 12.50 -20.84 6.56
CA GLN A 76 12.39 -22.20 7.11
C GLN A 76 11.25 -23.01 6.48
N MET A 77 10.11 -22.38 6.24
CA MET A 77 8.95 -23.06 5.59
C MET A 77 9.21 -23.39 4.12
N LEU A 78 10.01 -22.60 3.41
CA LEU A 78 10.31 -22.84 2.00
C LEU A 78 11.39 -23.91 1.79
N GLN A 79 12.24 -24.18 2.80
CA GLN A 79 13.37 -25.13 2.74
C GLN A 79 14.28 -24.92 1.52
N ASP A 80 14.40 -23.68 1.04
CA ASP A 80 15.09 -23.30 -0.20
C ASP A 80 16.29 -22.41 0.13
N LYS A 81 17.49 -22.85 -0.24
CA LYS A 81 18.73 -22.07 -0.05
C LYS A 81 18.71 -20.71 -0.78
N SER A 82 18.02 -20.65 -1.91
CA SER A 82 17.86 -19.38 -2.64
C SER A 82 17.05 -18.35 -1.85
N ALA A 83 16.05 -18.80 -1.09
CA ALA A 83 15.26 -17.94 -0.20
C ALA A 83 16.08 -17.39 0.97
N GLU A 84 17.08 -18.11 1.44
CA GLU A 84 18.00 -17.63 2.50
C GLU A 84 18.87 -16.48 1.99
N THR A 85 19.49 -16.65 0.80
CA THR A 85 20.30 -15.60 0.17
C THR A 85 19.46 -14.37 -0.12
N PHE A 86 18.28 -14.55 -0.71
CA PHE A 86 17.31 -13.47 -0.96
C PHE A 86 16.94 -12.71 0.33
N SER A 87 16.72 -13.43 1.42
CA SER A 87 16.39 -12.83 2.72
C SER A 87 17.53 -11.97 3.28
N LYS A 88 18.80 -12.40 3.13
CA LYS A 88 19.97 -11.61 3.55
C LYS A 88 20.09 -10.32 2.73
N GLN A 89 20.02 -10.44 1.40
CA GLN A 89 20.07 -9.29 0.50
C GLN A 89 18.92 -8.31 0.78
N LEU A 90 17.71 -8.82 1.10
CA LEU A 90 16.58 -7.99 1.49
C LEU A 90 16.85 -7.20 2.78
N LEU A 91 17.47 -7.83 3.79
CA LEU A 91 17.86 -7.13 5.02
C LEU A 91 18.94 -6.08 4.74
N ASP A 92 19.89 -6.34 3.85
CA ASP A 92 20.91 -5.36 3.46
C ASP A 92 20.29 -4.12 2.78
N ILE A 93 19.25 -4.32 1.96
CA ILE A 93 18.45 -3.21 1.41
C ILE A 93 17.78 -2.43 2.54
N GLY A 94 17.12 -3.13 3.48
CA GLY A 94 16.40 -2.51 4.61
C GLY A 94 17.32 -1.77 5.57
N ASP A 95 18.53 -2.27 5.78
CA ASP A 95 19.56 -1.65 6.64
C ASP A 95 20.37 -0.56 5.92
N GLY A 96 20.18 -0.38 4.60
CA GLY A 96 20.96 0.59 3.81
C GLY A 96 22.42 0.20 3.61
N LYS A 97 22.75 -1.11 3.66
CA LYS A 97 24.11 -1.64 3.53
C LYS A 97 24.55 -1.85 2.07
N VAL A 98 23.59 -1.82 1.13
CA VAL A 98 23.91 -1.99 -0.30
C VAL A 98 24.72 -0.78 -0.77
N PRO A 99 25.87 -1.00 -1.46
CA PRO A 99 26.71 0.08 -1.95
C PRO A 99 25.96 1.03 -2.89
N VAL A 100 26.13 2.33 -2.66
CA VAL A 100 25.53 3.39 -3.46
C VAL A 100 26.55 3.88 -4.48
N HIS A 101 26.15 4.02 -5.74
CA HIS A 101 26.97 4.64 -6.79
C HIS A 101 27.10 6.15 -6.52
N GLU A 102 28.32 6.62 -6.32
CA GLU A 102 28.61 8.02 -5.95
C GLU A 102 28.02 9.04 -6.94
N ASN A 103 28.08 8.73 -8.23
CA ASN A 103 27.63 9.64 -9.28
C ASN A 103 26.10 9.74 -9.41
N THR A 104 25.33 8.73 -9.00
CA THR A 104 23.88 8.67 -9.23
C THR A 104 23.07 8.67 -7.94
N GLY A 105 23.69 8.37 -6.80
CA GLY A 105 23.00 8.16 -5.54
C GLY A 105 22.05 6.93 -5.56
N CYS A 106 22.21 6.05 -6.53
CA CYS A 106 21.40 4.84 -6.70
C CYS A 106 22.17 3.58 -6.26
N ILE A 107 21.44 2.56 -5.84
CA ILE A 107 21.95 1.20 -5.70
C ILE A 107 21.71 0.42 -6.98
N LYS A 108 22.51 -0.61 -7.24
CA LYS A 108 22.30 -1.55 -8.33
C LYS A 108 21.69 -2.84 -7.80
N LEU A 109 20.51 -3.20 -8.28
CA LEU A 109 19.90 -4.49 -8.00
C LEU A 109 20.62 -5.58 -8.80
N GLN A 110 21.03 -6.64 -8.10
CA GLN A 110 21.75 -7.76 -8.70
C GLN A 110 20.79 -8.74 -9.37
N THR A 111 21.25 -9.44 -10.41
CA THR A 111 20.45 -10.44 -11.12
C THR A 111 20.18 -11.70 -10.31
N ASP A 112 20.94 -11.92 -9.23
CA ASP A 112 20.72 -12.98 -8.24
C ASP A 112 19.71 -12.57 -7.16
N PHE A 113 19.27 -11.29 -7.15
CA PHE A 113 18.24 -10.77 -6.23
C PHE A 113 16.87 -10.71 -6.90
N CYS A 114 16.77 -10.33 -8.17
CA CYS A 114 15.52 -10.17 -8.90
C CYS A 114 15.71 -10.31 -10.40
N THR A 115 14.61 -10.46 -11.14
CA THR A 115 14.62 -10.41 -12.60
C THR A 115 14.41 -8.98 -13.06
N ILE A 116 15.41 -8.38 -13.73
CA ILE A 116 15.29 -7.04 -14.30
C ILE A 116 14.47 -7.11 -15.59
N ILE A 117 13.54 -6.19 -15.74
CA ILE A 117 12.63 -6.04 -16.88
C ILE A 117 12.93 -4.71 -17.58
N ASP A 118 12.79 -4.67 -18.87
CA ASP A 118 13.14 -3.55 -19.75
C ASP A 118 11.98 -2.61 -20.10
N SER A 119 10.72 -3.09 -19.98
CA SER A 119 9.55 -2.28 -20.29
C SER A 119 8.34 -2.58 -19.43
N GLN A 120 7.42 -1.60 -19.30
CA GLN A 120 6.14 -1.79 -18.60
C GLN A 120 5.29 -2.90 -19.22
N ASN A 121 5.29 -3.04 -20.55
CA ASN A 121 4.50 -4.07 -21.21
C ASN A 121 5.04 -5.47 -20.86
N THR A 122 6.35 -5.65 -20.92
CA THR A 122 7.00 -6.90 -20.50
C THR A 122 6.73 -7.21 -19.02
N LEU A 123 6.72 -6.17 -18.16
CA LEU A 123 6.37 -6.33 -16.74
C LEU A 123 4.91 -6.79 -16.56
N ILE A 124 3.97 -6.17 -17.28
CA ILE A 124 2.55 -6.56 -17.26
C ILE A 124 2.39 -8.02 -17.69
N ASP A 125 3.00 -8.41 -18.81
CA ASP A 125 2.90 -9.76 -19.36
C ASP A 125 3.53 -10.82 -18.42
N ARG A 126 4.58 -10.47 -17.70
CA ARG A 126 5.19 -11.37 -16.69
C ARG A 126 4.35 -11.55 -15.44
N ILE A 127 3.70 -10.48 -14.98
CA ILE A 127 2.87 -10.54 -13.76
C ILE A 127 1.47 -11.05 -14.06
N PHE A 128 0.89 -10.66 -15.18
CA PHE A 128 -0.47 -11.00 -15.58
C PHE A 128 -0.53 -11.69 -16.96
N PRO A 129 0.20 -12.83 -17.14
CA PRO A 129 0.12 -13.58 -18.40
C PRO A 129 -1.33 -14.01 -18.62
N ASP A 130 -1.78 -13.91 -19.87
CA ASP A 130 -3.12 -14.33 -20.29
C ASP A 130 -4.25 -13.76 -19.40
N VAL A 131 -4.11 -12.51 -18.94
CA VAL A 131 -5.10 -11.89 -18.04
C VAL A 131 -6.52 -11.92 -18.60
N HIS A 132 -6.68 -11.88 -19.91
CA HIS A 132 -7.96 -11.94 -20.61
C HIS A 132 -8.74 -13.26 -20.43
N THR A 133 -8.05 -14.33 -20.02
CA THR A 133 -8.66 -15.62 -19.67
C THR A 133 -8.56 -15.90 -18.16
N GLN A 134 -7.45 -15.48 -17.52
CA GLN A 134 -7.18 -15.78 -16.11
C GLN A 134 -7.94 -14.88 -15.12
N TYR A 135 -8.57 -13.80 -15.56
CA TYR A 135 -9.27 -12.85 -14.67
C TYR A 135 -10.39 -13.49 -13.84
N VAL A 136 -10.92 -14.64 -14.24
CA VAL A 136 -11.93 -15.39 -13.48
C VAL A 136 -11.31 -16.23 -12.34
N ASN A 137 -10.01 -16.43 -12.34
CA ASN A 137 -9.30 -17.18 -11.32
C ASN A 137 -8.93 -16.25 -10.15
N HIS A 138 -9.79 -16.19 -9.14
CA HIS A 138 -9.65 -15.28 -8.00
C HIS A 138 -8.39 -15.56 -7.17
N LYS A 139 -7.98 -16.84 -7.04
CA LYS A 139 -6.73 -17.19 -6.34
C LYS A 139 -5.53 -16.64 -7.10
N TRP A 140 -5.51 -16.81 -8.42
CA TRP A 140 -4.46 -16.28 -9.28
C TRP A 140 -4.36 -14.76 -9.20
N LEU A 141 -5.49 -14.02 -9.16
CA LEU A 141 -5.51 -12.57 -8.95
C LEU A 141 -5.04 -12.16 -7.55
N ALA A 142 -5.39 -12.93 -6.52
CA ALA A 142 -5.02 -12.65 -5.13
C ALA A 142 -3.51 -12.71 -4.90
N GLU A 143 -2.82 -13.60 -5.62
CA GLU A 143 -1.42 -13.93 -5.42
C GLU A 143 -0.44 -12.98 -6.13
N ARG A 144 -0.92 -12.00 -6.90
CA ARG A 144 -0.06 -11.12 -7.70
C ARG A 144 -0.49 -9.67 -7.71
N ALA A 145 0.49 -8.79 -7.92
CA ALA A 145 0.29 -7.36 -8.11
C ALA A 145 1.54 -6.72 -8.71
N ILE A 146 1.35 -5.56 -9.34
CA ILE A 146 2.45 -4.63 -9.66
C ILE A 146 2.45 -3.53 -8.61
N LEU A 147 3.64 -3.17 -8.11
CA LEU A 147 3.81 -2.10 -7.14
C LEU A 147 4.57 -0.94 -7.78
N ALA A 148 4.13 0.28 -7.52
CA ALA A 148 4.82 1.49 -7.95
C ALA A 148 4.90 2.50 -6.81
N SER A 149 5.79 3.47 -6.94
CA SER A 149 6.04 4.47 -5.89
C SER A 149 4.93 5.51 -5.77
N LYS A 150 4.32 5.92 -6.91
CA LYS A 150 3.33 7.01 -6.99
C LYS A 150 1.97 6.54 -7.52
N ASN A 151 0.91 7.27 -7.14
CA ASN A 151 -0.46 7.00 -7.61
C ASN A 151 -0.62 7.18 -9.12
N VAL A 152 0.10 8.12 -9.74
CA VAL A 152 0.03 8.38 -11.18
C VAL A 152 0.45 7.13 -11.97
N ASP A 153 1.58 6.52 -11.59
CA ASP A 153 2.11 5.31 -12.23
C ASP A 153 1.16 4.12 -12.02
N VAL A 154 0.64 3.97 -10.79
CA VAL A 154 -0.38 2.96 -10.46
C VAL A 154 -1.64 3.11 -11.31
N ASN A 155 -2.15 4.32 -11.49
CA ASN A 155 -3.35 4.57 -12.28
C ASN A 155 -3.11 4.21 -13.76
N GLY A 156 -1.96 4.58 -14.33
CA GLY A 156 -1.57 4.23 -15.69
C GLY A 156 -1.50 2.72 -15.91
N LEU A 157 -0.83 1.99 -15.01
CA LEU A 157 -0.74 0.53 -15.05
C LEU A 157 -2.11 -0.14 -14.94
N ASN A 158 -2.94 0.29 -13.98
CA ASN A 158 -4.28 -0.25 -13.80
C ASN A 158 -5.14 -0.07 -15.05
N LEU A 159 -5.07 1.11 -15.70
CA LEU A 159 -5.81 1.37 -16.93
C LEU A 159 -5.35 0.45 -18.07
N LYS A 160 -4.03 0.31 -18.27
CA LYS A 160 -3.45 -0.59 -19.29
C LYS A 160 -3.91 -2.03 -19.10
N ILE A 161 -3.80 -2.56 -17.87
CA ILE A 161 -4.18 -3.94 -17.58
C ILE A 161 -5.69 -4.15 -17.70
N GLN A 162 -6.49 -3.18 -17.24
CA GLN A 162 -7.94 -3.26 -17.34
C GLN A 162 -8.43 -3.28 -18.79
N GLN A 163 -7.72 -2.60 -19.72
CA GLN A 163 -8.04 -2.66 -21.16
C GLN A 163 -7.88 -4.06 -21.75
N LEU A 164 -6.99 -4.89 -21.18
CA LEU A 164 -6.78 -6.26 -21.62
C LEU A 164 -7.92 -7.22 -21.17
N LEU A 165 -8.76 -6.82 -20.22
CA LEU A 165 -9.89 -7.64 -19.79
C LEU A 165 -11.03 -7.57 -20.83
N PRO A 166 -11.77 -8.66 -21.01
CA PRO A 166 -12.99 -8.65 -21.81
C PRO A 166 -14.12 -7.83 -21.14
N GLY A 167 -15.17 -7.56 -21.89
CA GLY A 167 -16.38 -6.88 -21.40
C GLY A 167 -16.28 -5.36 -21.41
N ASP A 168 -17.43 -4.74 -21.08
CA ASP A 168 -17.63 -3.29 -21.20
C ASP A 168 -17.03 -2.55 -19.99
N LEU A 169 -16.48 -1.37 -20.28
CA LEU A 169 -15.98 -0.45 -19.28
C LEU A 169 -17.13 0.39 -18.71
N MET A 170 -17.41 0.22 -17.42
CA MET A 170 -18.39 1.02 -16.70
C MET A 170 -17.72 2.21 -16.03
N SER A 171 -18.30 3.40 -16.25
CA SER A 171 -17.82 4.67 -15.66
C SER A 171 -18.78 5.16 -14.58
N TYR A 172 -18.25 5.44 -13.39
CA TYR A 172 -18.99 5.95 -12.24
C TYR A 172 -18.46 7.34 -11.86
N LYS A 173 -19.22 8.39 -12.16
CA LYS A 173 -18.87 9.74 -11.72
C LYS A 173 -19.23 9.93 -10.25
N SER A 174 -18.38 10.61 -9.48
CA SER A 174 -18.67 11.03 -8.11
C SER A 174 -19.64 12.20 -8.09
N ILE A 175 -20.26 12.38 -6.93
CA ILE A 175 -20.99 13.61 -6.59
C ILE A 175 -20.12 14.36 -5.61
N ASP A 176 -19.59 15.50 -6.05
CA ASP A 176 -18.68 16.33 -5.26
C ASP A 176 -19.40 17.60 -4.81
N ALA A 177 -19.22 17.99 -3.57
CA ALA A 177 -19.79 19.20 -2.99
C ALA A 177 -18.84 19.77 -1.93
N VAL A 178 -18.89 21.05 -1.69
CA VAL A 178 -18.26 21.71 -0.54
C VAL A 178 -19.12 21.48 0.68
N CYS A 179 -18.53 21.28 1.86
CA CYS A 179 -19.28 21.06 3.10
C CYS A 179 -19.98 22.34 3.57
N ASP A 180 -19.34 23.52 3.41
CA ASP A 180 -19.95 24.81 3.70
C ASP A 180 -20.68 25.35 2.44
N THR A 181 -21.99 25.55 2.56
CA THR A 181 -22.81 26.10 1.48
C THR A 181 -22.42 27.51 1.08
N ASN A 182 -21.84 28.31 1.98
CA ASN A 182 -21.37 29.67 1.69
C ASN A 182 -20.15 29.69 0.76
N GLU A 183 -19.36 28.61 0.77
CA GLU A 183 -18.18 28.47 -0.11
C GLU A 183 -18.48 27.88 -1.50
N THR A 184 -19.71 27.47 -1.74
CA THR A 184 -20.10 26.84 -3.01
C THR A 184 -19.83 27.74 -4.22
N VAL A 185 -19.95 29.07 -4.05
CA VAL A 185 -19.69 30.05 -5.09
C VAL A 185 -18.18 30.13 -5.44
N ASN A 186 -17.32 29.87 -4.47
CA ASN A 186 -15.86 29.97 -4.62
C ASN A 186 -15.24 28.76 -5.31
N TYR A 187 -15.92 27.60 -5.29
CA TYR A 187 -15.40 26.34 -5.81
C TYR A 187 -16.36 25.71 -6.83
N PRO A 188 -16.19 26.01 -8.15
CA PRO A 188 -16.98 25.39 -9.20
C PRO A 188 -16.88 23.85 -9.16
N ILE A 189 -17.96 23.18 -9.54
CA ILE A 189 -18.06 21.72 -9.48
C ILE A 189 -17.01 21.03 -10.36
N GLU A 190 -16.67 21.65 -11.50
CA GLU A 190 -15.63 21.17 -12.42
C GLU A 190 -14.25 21.17 -11.76
N PHE A 191 -13.96 22.20 -10.96
CA PHE A 191 -12.72 22.24 -10.18
C PHE A 191 -12.69 21.12 -9.14
N LEU A 192 -13.76 20.92 -8.36
CA LEU A 192 -13.84 19.84 -7.37
C LEU A 192 -13.68 18.46 -8.03
N ASN A 193 -14.30 18.24 -9.18
CA ASN A 193 -14.19 17.00 -9.95
C ASN A 193 -12.77 16.73 -10.47
N SER A 194 -12.00 17.77 -10.77
CA SER A 194 -10.63 17.66 -11.28
C SER A 194 -9.60 17.24 -10.21
N LEU A 195 -9.96 17.35 -8.93
CA LEU A 195 -9.04 17.07 -7.83
C LEU A 195 -8.76 15.57 -7.67
N ASP A 196 -7.49 15.15 -7.84
CA ASP A 196 -7.01 13.82 -7.45
C ASP A 196 -6.45 13.88 -6.04
N LEU A 197 -7.25 13.41 -5.09
CA LEU A 197 -6.97 13.52 -3.66
C LEU A 197 -6.40 12.22 -3.10
N PRO A 198 -5.30 12.27 -2.33
CA PRO A 198 -4.74 11.10 -1.68
C PRO A 198 -5.78 10.36 -0.82
N GLY A 199 -5.81 9.03 -0.94
CA GLY A 199 -6.75 8.19 -0.17
C GLY A 199 -8.22 8.31 -0.55
N MET A 200 -8.54 9.01 -1.64
CA MET A 200 -9.89 9.14 -2.20
C MET A 200 -10.02 8.39 -3.53
N PRO A 201 -11.21 7.90 -3.89
CA PRO A 201 -11.47 7.39 -5.23
C PRO A 201 -11.42 8.55 -6.25
N PRO A 202 -11.12 8.28 -7.54
CA PRO A 202 -11.18 9.29 -8.58
C PRO A 202 -12.63 9.77 -8.83
N HIS A 203 -12.79 10.99 -9.34
CA HIS A 203 -14.10 11.47 -9.79
C HIS A 203 -14.72 10.51 -10.81
N ASN A 204 -13.96 10.17 -11.85
CA ASN A 204 -14.37 9.20 -12.86
C ASN A 204 -13.73 7.83 -12.54
N LEU A 205 -14.46 6.99 -11.83
CA LEU A 205 -14.05 5.64 -11.49
C LEU A 205 -14.46 4.68 -12.61
N GLN A 206 -13.48 4.16 -13.34
CA GLN A 206 -13.67 3.24 -14.46
C GLN A 206 -13.38 1.80 -14.00
N LEU A 207 -14.33 0.89 -14.25
CA LEU A 207 -14.28 -0.49 -13.77
C LEU A 207 -14.78 -1.48 -14.82
N LYS A 208 -14.21 -2.68 -14.83
CA LYS A 208 -14.73 -3.86 -15.54
C LYS A 208 -15.00 -5.01 -14.56
N VAL A 209 -15.93 -5.87 -14.90
CA VAL A 209 -16.15 -7.14 -14.17
C VAL A 209 -14.84 -7.95 -14.20
N GLY A 210 -14.52 -8.62 -13.08
CA GLY A 210 -13.28 -9.37 -12.91
C GLY A 210 -12.05 -8.52 -12.53
N SER A 211 -12.16 -7.19 -12.49
CA SER A 211 -11.06 -6.33 -12.03
C SER A 211 -10.85 -6.49 -10.52
N PRO A 212 -9.60 -6.72 -10.06
CA PRO A 212 -9.28 -6.59 -8.65
C PRO A 212 -9.37 -5.12 -8.22
N ILE A 213 -9.89 -4.90 -7.03
CA ILE A 213 -10.05 -3.59 -6.40
C ILE A 213 -9.56 -3.63 -4.96
N ILE A 214 -9.23 -2.46 -4.42
CA ILE A 214 -8.84 -2.27 -3.02
C ILE A 214 -9.75 -1.27 -2.33
N LEU A 215 -10.20 -1.60 -1.11
CA LEU A 215 -10.97 -0.69 -0.26
C LEU A 215 -10.11 0.46 0.26
N LEU A 216 -10.67 1.66 0.27
CA LEU A 216 -10.04 2.89 0.77
C LEU A 216 -10.57 3.32 2.15
N ARG A 217 -11.62 2.71 2.63
CA ARG A 217 -12.26 3.02 3.93
C ARG A 217 -12.69 1.74 4.64
N ASN A 218 -12.82 1.82 5.97
CA ASN A 218 -13.43 0.76 6.76
C ASN A 218 -14.96 0.85 6.60
N LEU A 219 -15.58 -0.19 6.04
CA LEU A 219 -17.02 -0.26 5.87
C LEU A 219 -17.69 -1.14 6.94
N ASN A 220 -17.09 -2.27 7.26
CA ASN A 220 -17.59 -3.23 8.23
C ASN A 220 -16.40 -4.02 8.84
N PRO A 221 -15.66 -3.45 9.81
CA PRO A 221 -14.58 -4.15 10.50
C PRO A 221 -15.10 -5.36 11.29
N PRO A 222 -14.35 -6.46 11.38
CA PRO A 222 -13.03 -6.71 10.75
C PRO A 222 -13.09 -7.24 9.31
N ARG A 223 -14.28 -7.36 8.72
CA ARG A 223 -14.51 -8.00 7.42
C ARG A 223 -14.10 -7.12 6.23
N LEU A 224 -14.49 -5.84 6.25
CA LEU A 224 -14.26 -4.87 5.18
C LEU A 224 -13.49 -3.67 5.74
N CYS A 225 -12.18 -3.78 5.75
CA CYS A 225 -11.25 -2.75 6.22
C CYS A 225 -10.54 -2.07 5.05
N ASN A 226 -10.01 -0.88 5.29
CA ASN A 226 -9.09 -0.22 4.36
C ASN A 226 -7.92 -1.16 4.03
N GLY A 227 -7.63 -1.32 2.73
CA GLY A 227 -6.62 -2.25 2.24
C GLY A 227 -7.14 -3.65 1.90
N THR A 228 -8.41 -3.98 2.21
CA THR A 228 -9.01 -5.26 1.78
C THR A 228 -9.06 -5.32 0.26
N ARG A 229 -8.50 -6.39 -0.33
CA ARG A 229 -8.55 -6.66 -1.77
C ARG A 229 -9.77 -7.49 -2.12
N LEU A 230 -10.47 -7.09 -3.17
CA LEU A 230 -11.67 -7.77 -3.68
C LEU A 230 -11.56 -7.90 -5.20
N VAL A 231 -12.43 -8.72 -5.80
CA VAL A 231 -12.63 -8.78 -7.25
C VAL A 231 -14.09 -8.44 -7.56
N ILE A 232 -14.30 -7.67 -8.60
CA ILE A 232 -15.64 -7.26 -9.03
C ILE A 232 -16.36 -8.45 -9.66
N LYS A 233 -17.55 -8.77 -9.13
CA LYS A 233 -18.43 -9.80 -9.67
C LYS A 233 -19.52 -9.21 -10.55
N THR A 234 -20.16 -8.12 -10.07
CA THR A 234 -21.27 -7.48 -10.78
C THR A 234 -21.21 -5.98 -10.60
N LEU A 235 -21.37 -5.23 -11.66
CA LEU A 235 -21.44 -3.76 -11.68
C LEU A 235 -22.89 -3.31 -11.85
N MET A 236 -23.43 -2.61 -10.85
CA MET A 236 -24.76 -2.01 -10.87
C MET A 236 -24.66 -0.50 -10.66
N LYS A 237 -25.69 0.25 -10.96
CA LYS A 237 -25.69 1.72 -10.93
C LYS A 237 -25.25 2.30 -9.57
N ASN A 238 -25.75 1.76 -8.47
CA ASN A 238 -25.57 2.30 -7.11
C ASN A 238 -24.89 1.33 -6.14
N VAL A 239 -24.63 0.10 -6.55
CA VAL A 239 -24.01 -0.95 -5.76
C VAL A 239 -23.06 -1.76 -6.60
N ILE A 240 -21.94 -2.18 -6.06
CA ILE A 240 -21.00 -3.11 -6.69
C ILE A 240 -21.00 -4.40 -5.86
N GLU A 241 -21.28 -5.54 -6.50
CA GLU A 241 -21.06 -6.84 -5.89
C GLU A 241 -19.62 -7.27 -6.13
N ALA A 242 -18.91 -7.64 -5.06
CA ALA A 242 -17.52 -8.06 -5.11
C ALA A 242 -17.26 -9.27 -4.22
N ILE A 243 -16.15 -9.97 -4.46
CA ILE A 243 -15.71 -11.14 -3.70
C ILE A 243 -14.40 -10.77 -3.00
N ILE A 244 -14.29 -11.12 -1.71
CA ILE A 244 -13.06 -10.89 -0.94
C ILE A 244 -11.98 -11.86 -1.42
N LEU A 245 -10.79 -11.32 -1.78
CA LEU A 245 -9.69 -12.11 -2.34
C LEU A 245 -8.81 -12.78 -1.28
N ASN A 246 -8.62 -12.13 -0.12
CA ASN A 246 -7.61 -12.55 0.86
C ASN A 246 -8.15 -12.52 2.29
N GLY A 247 -7.49 -13.26 3.20
CA GLY A 247 -7.74 -13.24 4.65
C GLY A 247 -8.84 -14.20 5.10
N LYS A 248 -9.27 -14.04 6.35
CA LYS A 248 -10.25 -14.92 7.02
C LYS A 248 -11.59 -15.01 6.29
N PHE A 249 -11.96 -13.98 5.54
CA PHE A 249 -13.25 -13.87 4.86
C PHE A 249 -13.15 -14.10 3.34
N GLN A 250 -12.05 -14.70 2.88
CA GLN A 250 -11.82 -15.00 1.46
C GLN A 250 -12.99 -15.79 0.83
N GLY A 251 -13.37 -15.43 -0.39
CA GLY A 251 -14.44 -16.06 -1.15
C GLY A 251 -15.84 -15.55 -0.82
N GLN A 252 -16.03 -14.72 0.21
CA GLN A 252 -17.34 -14.18 0.55
C GLN A 252 -17.75 -13.06 -0.41
N ASN A 253 -19.03 -13.08 -0.81
CA ASN A 253 -19.65 -12.00 -1.55
C ASN A 253 -19.98 -10.84 -0.61
N VAL A 254 -19.76 -9.63 -1.11
CA VAL A 254 -20.06 -8.37 -0.40
C VAL A 254 -20.67 -7.35 -1.34
N LEU A 255 -21.48 -6.47 -0.81
CA LEU A 255 -22.07 -5.34 -1.52
C LEU A 255 -21.38 -4.05 -1.08
N LEU A 256 -20.90 -3.29 -2.03
CA LEU A 256 -20.21 -2.03 -1.81
C LEU A 256 -21.12 -0.88 -2.26
N PRO A 257 -21.61 -0.04 -1.35
CA PRO A 257 -22.39 1.14 -1.69
C PRO A 257 -21.48 2.34 -1.99
N ARG A 258 -22.04 3.38 -2.59
CA ARG A 258 -21.43 4.71 -2.57
C ARG A 258 -21.53 5.29 -1.18
N ILE A 259 -20.46 5.91 -0.71
CA ILE A 259 -20.44 6.59 0.60
C ILE A 259 -19.89 8.01 0.44
N PRO A 260 -20.34 8.96 1.28
CA PRO A 260 -19.69 10.25 1.38
C PRO A 260 -18.34 10.13 2.07
N MET A 261 -17.33 10.76 1.51
CA MET A 261 -15.95 10.77 2.03
C MET A 261 -15.44 12.20 2.06
N ILE A 262 -14.84 12.59 3.18
CA ILE A 262 -14.22 13.90 3.39
C ILE A 262 -12.72 13.65 3.54
N PRO A 263 -11.84 14.26 2.71
CA PRO A 263 -10.40 14.18 2.88
C PRO A 263 -9.97 15.00 4.10
N THR A 264 -8.96 14.54 4.82
CA THR A 264 -8.46 15.21 6.05
C THR A 264 -7.33 16.20 5.78
N ASP A 265 -6.64 16.05 4.64
CA ASP A 265 -5.36 16.72 4.39
C ASP A 265 -5.42 17.79 3.28
N VAL A 266 -6.60 18.36 3.07
CA VAL A 266 -6.81 19.42 2.07
C VAL A 266 -7.41 20.66 2.71
N PRO A 267 -7.06 21.86 2.22
CA PRO A 267 -7.54 23.13 2.79
C PRO A 267 -9.02 23.39 2.50
N ILE A 268 -9.65 22.60 1.61
CA ILE A 268 -11.05 22.74 1.21
C ILE A 268 -11.84 21.62 1.84
N GLU A 269 -12.91 21.92 2.56
CA GLU A 269 -13.83 20.91 3.10
C GLU A 269 -14.70 20.31 1.98
N LEU A 270 -14.08 19.46 1.19
CA LEU A 270 -14.72 18.73 0.07
C LEU A 270 -15.38 17.45 0.57
N LYS A 271 -16.61 17.20 0.14
CA LYS A 271 -17.33 15.94 0.31
C LYS A 271 -17.51 15.26 -1.03
N ARG A 272 -16.87 14.11 -1.23
CA ARG A 272 -17.00 13.27 -2.42
C ARG A 272 -17.85 12.04 -2.13
N THR A 273 -18.99 11.89 -2.81
CA THR A 273 -19.80 10.66 -2.75
C THR A 273 -19.46 9.75 -3.91
N GLN A 274 -18.79 8.62 -3.61
CA GLN A 274 -18.32 7.64 -4.59
C GLN A 274 -18.18 6.26 -3.95
N PHE A 275 -17.99 5.22 -4.74
CA PHE A 275 -17.55 3.92 -4.23
C PHE A 275 -16.17 4.04 -3.60
N PRO A 276 -15.95 3.59 -2.36
CA PRO A 276 -14.69 3.75 -1.63
C PRO A 276 -13.63 2.76 -2.09
N ILE A 277 -13.36 2.69 -3.39
CA ILE A 277 -12.47 1.70 -4.02
C ILE A 277 -11.57 2.33 -5.08
N ARG A 278 -10.46 1.66 -5.37
CA ARG A 278 -9.63 1.87 -6.58
C ARG A 278 -9.31 0.51 -7.21
N SER A 279 -9.00 0.49 -8.52
CA SER A 279 -8.45 -0.69 -9.20
C SER A 279 -7.14 -1.12 -8.55
N ALA A 280 -6.85 -2.43 -8.52
CA ALA A 280 -5.74 -3.01 -7.76
C ALA A 280 -5.02 -4.17 -8.47
N PHE A 281 -4.89 -4.13 -9.79
CA PHE A 281 -3.84 -4.88 -10.52
C PHE A 281 -2.47 -4.33 -10.14
N ALA A 282 -2.36 -3.00 -10.14
CA ALA A 282 -1.26 -2.28 -9.54
C ALA A 282 -1.72 -1.49 -8.31
N MET A 283 -0.81 -1.32 -7.34
CA MET A 283 -1.04 -0.53 -6.13
C MET A 283 0.23 0.18 -5.69
N THR A 284 0.11 1.22 -4.88
CA THR A 284 1.30 1.87 -4.32
C THR A 284 2.00 0.93 -3.34
N ILE A 285 3.32 1.04 -3.26
CA ILE A 285 4.15 0.26 -2.34
C ILE A 285 3.61 0.35 -0.90
N ASN A 286 3.20 1.54 -0.46
CA ASN A 286 2.64 1.74 0.88
C ASN A 286 1.34 0.95 1.13
N LYS A 287 0.49 0.76 0.11
CA LYS A 287 -0.74 -0.04 0.21
C LYS A 287 -0.49 -1.54 0.21
N SER A 288 0.69 -1.98 -0.25
CA SER A 288 1.08 -3.40 -0.22
C SER A 288 1.63 -3.84 1.14
N GLN A 289 1.85 -2.92 2.08
CA GLN A 289 2.36 -3.25 3.42
C GLN A 289 1.44 -4.26 4.12
N GLY A 290 2.02 -5.32 4.68
CA GLY A 290 1.28 -6.42 5.30
C GLY A 290 0.70 -7.47 4.32
N GLN A 291 0.77 -7.24 3.00
CA GLN A 291 0.36 -8.23 2.01
C GLN A 291 1.48 -9.21 1.70
N THR A 292 1.12 -10.44 1.32
CA THR A 292 2.04 -11.46 0.80
C THR A 292 1.59 -11.83 -0.61
N LEU A 293 2.54 -11.84 -1.55
CA LEU A 293 2.31 -12.14 -2.96
C LEU A 293 3.16 -13.35 -3.37
N SER A 294 2.63 -14.19 -4.26
CA SER A 294 3.39 -15.27 -4.89
C SER A 294 4.26 -14.74 -6.04
N VAL A 295 3.78 -13.69 -6.73
CA VAL A 295 4.50 -13.00 -7.82
C VAL A 295 4.30 -11.50 -7.66
N CYS A 296 5.39 -10.75 -7.76
CA CYS A 296 5.38 -9.30 -7.62
C CYS A 296 6.17 -8.61 -8.73
N GLY A 297 5.54 -7.64 -9.38
CA GLY A 297 6.20 -6.69 -10.25
C GLY A 297 6.50 -5.40 -9.50
N LEU A 298 7.67 -4.81 -9.72
CA LEU A 298 8.00 -3.48 -9.24
C LEU A 298 8.23 -2.58 -10.44
N ASP A 299 7.43 -1.53 -10.57
CA ASP A 299 7.70 -0.45 -11.50
C ASP A 299 8.43 0.66 -10.75
N LEU A 300 9.73 0.78 -11.02
CA LEU A 300 10.65 1.75 -10.44
C LEU A 300 11.18 2.74 -11.48
N GLU A 301 10.48 2.93 -12.62
CA GLU A 301 10.76 4.05 -13.54
C GLU A 301 10.68 5.37 -12.78
N THR A 302 9.68 5.51 -11.90
CA THR A 302 9.69 6.52 -10.84
C THR A 302 10.30 5.91 -9.58
N PRO A 303 11.50 6.34 -9.15
CA PRO A 303 12.18 5.73 -8.01
C PRO A 303 11.44 5.93 -6.68
N CYS A 304 11.76 5.08 -5.70
CA CYS A 304 11.32 5.25 -4.32
C CYS A 304 11.75 6.61 -3.76
N PHE A 305 10.90 7.21 -2.92
CA PHE A 305 11.10 8.56 -2.39
C PHE A 305 10.98 8.67 -0.86
N SER A 306 10.64 7.60 -0.16
CA SER A 306 10.58 7.59 1.31
C SER A 306 11.30 6.39 1.92
N HIS A 307 11.58 6.51 3.22
CA HIS A 307 12.25 5.46 3.99
C HIS A 307 11.59 4.11 3.85
N GLY A 308 12.39 3.08 3.58
CA GLY A 308 11.98 1.68 3.57
C GLY A 308 11.03 1.27 2.44
N GLN A 309 10.69 2.16 1.50
CA GLN A 309 9.78 1.83 0.40
C GLN A 309 10.30 0.66 -0.44
N LEU A 310 11.58 0.67 -0.83
CA LEU A 310 12.18 -0.42 -1.62
C LEU A 310 12.16 -1.74 -0.84
N TYR A 311 12.52 -1.70 0.45
CA TYR A 311 12.47 -2.87 1.33
C TYR A 311 11.04 -3.44 1.43
N VAL A 312 10.03 -2.59 1.64
CA VAL A 312 8.62 -3.02 1.68
C VAL A 312 8.23 -3.68 0.37
N ALA A 313 8.56 -3.08 -0.77
CA ALA A 313 8.22 -3.59 -2.08
C ALA A 313 8.83 -4.98 -2.34
N CYS A 314 10.13 -5.13 -2.14
CA CYS A 314 10.84 -6.39 -2.35
C CYS A 314 10.42 -7.48 -1.36
N SER A 315 10.03 -7.09 -0.13
CA SER A 315 9.59 -8.03 0.92
C SER A 315 8.20 -8.64 0.70
N ARG A 316 7.49 -8.26 -0.38
CA ARG A 316 6.16 -8.85 -0.68
C ARG A 316 6.23 -10.29 -1.13
N VAL A 317 7.35 -10.72 -1.68
CA VAL A 317 7.61 -12.11 -2.11
C VAL A 317 8.63 -12.80 -1.21
N GLY A 318 8.71 -14.12 -1.28
CA GLY A 318 9.63 -14.93 -0.46
C GLY A 318 10.89 -15.40 -1.18
N LYS A 319 11.01 -15.19 -2.49
CA LYS A 319 12.13 -15.68 -3.30
C LYS A 319 12.40 -14.82 -4.54
N GLN A 320 13.63 -14.85 -5.02
CA GLN A 320 14.13 -14.13 -6.19
C GLN A 320 13.28 -14.35 -7.44
N SER A 321 12.98 -15.60 -7.78
CA SER A 321 12.26 -15.97 -9.01
C SER A 321 10.83 -15.42 -9.10
N SER A 322 10.32 -14.85 -8.00
CA SER A 322 8.99 -14.25 -7.88
C SER A 322 9.02 -12.71 -7.95
N LEU A 323 10.20 -12.10 -8.07
CA LEU A 323 10.38 -10.65 -8.07
C LEU A 323 10.85 -10.17 -9.45
N PHE A 324 10.02 -9.36 -10.11
CA PHE A 324 10.30 -8.75 -11.40
C PHE A 324 10.37 -7.24 -11.24
N VAL A 325 11.46 -6.61 -11.70
CA VAL A 325 11.72 -5.20 -11.44
C VAL A 325 11.99 -4.46 -12.74
N LEU A 326 11.16 -3.49 -13.03
CA LEU A 326 11.39 -2.50 -14.08
C LEU A 326 12.24 -1.36 -13.49
N ALA A 327 13.53 -1.36 -13.79
CA ALA A 327 14.44 -0.32 -13.39
C ALA A 327 15.54 -0.19 -14.46
N LYS A 328 15.79 1.02 -14.93
CA LYS A 328 16.80 1.28 -15.96
C LYS A 328 18.17 0.82 -15.50
N ASP A 329 18.79 -0.08 -16.25
CA ASP A 329 20.10 -0.67 -15.94
C ASP A 329 20.17 -1.35 -14.55
N GLY A 330 19.00 -1.69 -13.96
CA GLY A 330 18.91 -2.22 -12.61
C GLY A 330 19.20 -1.20 -11.51
N LEU A 331 19.23 0.10 -11.84
CA LEU A 331 19.55 1.17 -10.90
C LEU A 331 18.26 1.74 -10.28
N THR A 332 18.25 1.91 -8.95
CA THR A 332 17.13 2.53 -8.23
C THR A 332 17.59 3.24 -6.95
N LYS A 333 16.76 4.12 -6.42
CA LYS A 333 17.02 4.76 -5.13
C LYS A 333 16.58 3.86 -3.98
N ASN A 334 17.44 3.73 -2.98
CA ASN A 334 17.14 3.11 -1.70
C ASN A 334 17.26 4.16 -0.59
N ILE A 335 16.13 4.61 -0.05
CA ILE A 335 16.12 5.64 1.01
C ILE A 335 15.99 4.95 2.35
N VAL A 336 17.06 5.04 3.15
CA VAL A 336 17.12 4.47 4.49
C VAL A 336 17.59 5.53 5.48
N HIS A 337 16.75 5.81 6.46
CA HIS A 337 17.05 6.76 7.53
C HIS A 337 17.78 6.03 8.67
N SER A 338 19.09 6.07 8.68
CA SER A 338 19.93 5.37 9.67
C SER A 338 19.57 5.72 11.12
N ILE A 339 19.10 6.96 11.38
CA ILE A 339 18.65 7.40 12.71
C ILE A 339 17.43 6.60 13.17
N ALA A 340 16.49 6.28 12.25
CA ALA A 340 15.31 5.49 12.61
C ALA A 340 15.67 4.04 12.97
N LEU A 341 16.75 3.50 12.40
CA LEU A 341 17.23 2.13 12.66
C LEU A 341 18.01 2.01 13.98
N ARG A 342 18.64 3.08 14.48
CA ARG A 342 19.42 3.07 15.74
C ARG A 342 18.50 2.75 16.93
N ASP A 343 19.03 2.01 17.90
CA ASP A 343 18.33 1.69 19.15
C ASP A 343 18.14 2.87 20.08
#